data_8d919d4dabbc384fd9e946b565c6f7ed
#
_entry.id   8d919d4dabbc384fd9e946b565c6f7ed
#
_cell.length_a   1.000
_cell.length_b   1.000
_cell.length_c   1.000
_cell.angle_alpha   90.00
_cell.angle_beta   90.00
_cell.angle_gamma   90.00
#
_symmetry.space_group_name_H-M   'P 1'
#
loop_
_entity.id
_entity.type
_entity.pdbx_description
1 polymer ?
#
loop_
_entity_poly.entity_id
_entity_poly.type
_entity_poly.pdbx_seq_one_letter_code
_entity_poly.pdbx_strand_id
1 'polypeptide(L)'
;LTVYTLREVLPAGSYQNRPTAVNAGLIGGMACATGCTPGSGVGGDAATTDRISAIDLGAGTDGTLFNFGEDAVSGISGRVYVDRNGNGDFDAGDAGTVNSRPNGGLQGVTITLTGAGADGIFGTGDDPAPVVLQTDADGAYQFTGLVVGQNYRVTETQPTGYGNGTEHATNVIDVNALPSAGVSD
;
A
#
# COMPACT_ATOMS: atom_id res chain seq x y z
N LEU A 1 -39.32 -9.57 -12.06
CA LEU A 1 -38.33 -8.65 -11.49
C LEU A 1 -36.94 -9.13 -11.88
N THR A 2 -36.18 -8.24 -12.47
CA THR A 2 -34.79 -8.56 -12.86
C THR A 2 -33.85 -7.91 -11.86
N VAL A 3 -33.08 -8.75 -11.15
CA VAL A 3 -32.08 -8.28 -10.19
C VAL A 3 -30.74 -8.16 -10.89
N TYR A 4 -30.09 -7.02 -10.75
CA TYR A 4 -28.82 -6.71 -11.39
C TYR A 4 -27.68 -6.72 -10.39
N THR A 5 -26.49 -6.92 -10.92
CA THR A 5 -25.22 -6.70 -10.23
C THR A 5 -24.34 -5.84 -11.11
N LEU A 6 -23.88 -4.73 -10.59
CA LEU A 6 -22.82 -3.94 -11.19
C LEU A 6 -21.49 -4.43 -10.63
N ARG A 7 -20.51 -4.51 -11.49
CA ARG A 7 -19.15 -4.91 -11.13
C ARG A 7 -18.17 -3.96 -11.80
N GLU A 8 -17.22 -3.48 -11.04
CA GLU A 8 -16.05 -2.78 -11.55
C GLU A 8 -14.91 -3.76 -11.78
N VAL A 9 -14.09 -3.48 -12.78
CA VAL A 9 -12.78 -4.13 -12.98
C VAL A 9 -11.75 -3.03 -12.91
N LEU A 10 -10.91 -3.08 -11.87
CA LEU A 10 -9.84 -2.12 -11.68
C LEU A 10 -8.90 -2.12 -12.88
N PRO A 11 -8.58 -0.95 -13.45
CA PRO A 11 -7.51 -0.85 -14.43
C PRO A 11 -6.18 -1.26 -13.81
N ALA A 12 -5.33 -1.92 -14.59
CA ALA A 12 -3.98 -2.22 -14.13
C ALA A 12 -3.24 -0.92 -13.81
N GLY A 13 -2.74 -0.78 -12.58
CA GLY A 13 -1.96 0.39 -12.21
C GLY A 13 -2.10 0.84 -10.75
N SER A 14 -2.18 2.14 -10.56
CA SER A 14 -1.91 2.83 -9.31
C SER A 14 -3.16 3.07 -8.43
N TYR A 15 -4.09 2.12 -8.39
CA TYR A 15 -5.32 2.28 -7.62
C TYR A 15 -5.62 1.06 -6.77
N GLN A 16 -6.22 1.29 -5.61
CA GLN A 16 -6.77 0.25 -4.75
C GLN A 16 -8.25 0.52 -4.49
N ASN A 17 -9.01 -0.56 -4.38
CA ASN A 17 -10.39 -0.48 -3.98
C ASN A 17 -10.52 0.02 -2.54
N ARG A 18 -11.34 1.04 -2.34
CA ARG A 18 -11.71 1.54 -1.02
C ARG A 18 -13.06 0.98 -0.60
N PRO A 19 -13.14 0.07 0.36
CA PRO A 19 -14.40 -0.59 0.74
C PRO A 19 -15.50 0.38 1.18
N THR A 20 -15.15 1.56 1.66
CA THR A 20 -16.08 2.59 2.15
C THR A 20 -16.55 3.55 1.07
N ALA A 21 -15.98 3.50 -0.13
CA ALA A 21 -16.28 4.43 -1.22
C ALA A 21 -17.31 3.90 -2.22
N VAL A 22 -17.89 2.74 -1.97
CA VAL A 22 -18.97 2.19 -2.81
C VAL A 22 -20.29 2.83 -2.42
N ASN A 23 -20.88 3.60 -3.33
CA ASN A 23 -22.21 4.18 -3.13
C ASN A 23 -23.27 3.20 -3.65
N ALA A 24 -24.19 2.82 -2.78
CA ALA A 24 -25.25 1.88 -3.11
C ALA A 24 -26.31 2.41 -4.11
N GLY A 25 -26.20 3.68 -4.52
CA GLY A 25 -27.02 4.27 -5.56
C GLY A 25 -28.44 4.69 -5.13
N LEU A 26 -29.17 5.20 -6.11
CA LEU A 26 -30.58 5.59 -5.98
C LEU A 26 -31.44 4.78 -6.95
N ILE A 27 -32.64 4.40 -6.52
CA ILE A 27 -33.66 3.80 -7.37
C ILE A 27 -34.88 4.73 -7.35
N GLY A 28 -35.28 5.23 -8.52
CA GLY A 28 -36.38 6.19 -8.63
C GLY A 28 -36.11 7.49 -7.85
N GLY A 29 -34.85 7.89 -7.72
CA GLY A 29 -34.44 9.10 -6.99
C GLY A 29 -34.39 8.95 -5.46
N MET A 30 -34.66 7.78 -4.91
CA MET A 30 -34.56 7.48 -3.46
C MET A 30 -33.39 6.55 -3.18
N ALA A 31 -32.80 6.70 -1.99
CA ALA A 31 -31.75 5.78 -1.54
C ALA A 31 -32.26 4.32 -1.62
N CYS A 32 -31.43 3.44 -2.12
CA CYS A 32 -31.73 2.02 -2.21
C CYS A 32 -31.85 1.43 -0.80
N ALA A 33 -33.07 1.33 -0.30
CA ALA A 33 -33.35 0.94 1.09
C ALA A 33 -33.27 -0.58 1.33
N THR A 34 -33.47 -1.38 0.30
CA THR A 34 -33.40 -2.85 0.38
C THR A 34 -32.78 -3.41 -0.89
N GLY A 35 -31.80 -4.24 -0.74
CA GLY A 35 -31.21 -5.00 -1.85
C GLY A 35 -29.86 -4.50 -2.33
N CYS A 36 -29.66 -3.24 -2.65
CA CYS A 36 -28.37 -2.73 -3.15
C CYS A 36 -27.24 -2.95 -2.12
N THR A 37 -26.59 -4.08 -2.22
CA THR A 37 -25.56 -4.49 -1.26
C THR A 37 -24.19 -4.19 -1.84
N PRO A 38 -23.45 -3.22 -1.28
CA PRO A 38 -22.06 -3.00 -1.64
C PRO A 38 -21.22 -4.23 -1.27
N GLY A 39 -20.41 -4.68 -2.20
CA GLY A 39 -19.36 -5.64 -1.90
C GLY A 39 -18.18 -4.91 -1.28
N SER A 40 -17.71 -5.37 -0.15
CA SER A 40 -16.46 -4.91 0.43
C SER A 40 -15.36 -5.94 0.15
N GLY A 41 -14.23 -5.49 -0.33
CA GLY A 41 -13.08 -6.34 -0.50
C GLY A 41 -11.79 -5.57 -0.34
N VAL A 42 -10.84 -6.18 0.28
CA VAL A 42 -9.49 -5.67 0.43
C VAL A 42 -8.62 -6.36 -0.62
N GLY A 43 -8.08 -5.55 -1.53
CA GLY A 43 -6.95 -5.95 -2.35
C GLY A 43 -7.15 -7.10 -3.33
N GLY A 44 -7.41 -6.78 -4.57
CA GLY A 44 -7.01 -7.60 -5.70
C GLY A 44 -7.85 -8.82 -6.07
N ASP A 45 -8.92 -9.12 -5.35
CA ASP A 45 -9.84 -10.16 -5.79
C ASP A 45 -11.04 -9.56 -6.52
N ALA A 46 -10.91 -9.43 -7.84
CA ALA A 46 -11.95 -8.96 -8.75
C ALA A 46 -13.26 -9.76 -8.66
N ALA A 47 -13.28 -10.88 -7.97
CA ALA A 47 -14.47 -11.71 -7.83
C ALA A 47 -15.40 -11.27 -6.71
N THR A 48 -14.90 -10.60 -5.67
CA THR A 48 -15.66 -10.33 -4.45
C THR A 48 -15.79 -8.87 -4.07
N THR A 49 -15.01 -7.97 -4.68
CA THR A 49 -14.76 -6.63 -4.14
C THR A 49 -15.55 -5.53 -4.80
N ASP A 50 -15.46 -5.40 -6.11
CA ASP A 50 -15.96 -4.22 -6.81
C ASP A 50 -17.33 -4.49 -7.38
N ARG A 51 -18.30 -4.60 -6.48
CA ARG A 51 -19.67 -4.88 -6.91
C ARG A 51 -20.72 -4.19 -6.04
N ILE A 52 -21.82 -3.85 -6.66
CA ILE A 52 -23.08 -3.54 -6.01
C ILE A 52 -24.09 -4.59 -6.51
N SER A 53 -24.58 -5.43 -5.63
CA SER A 53 -25.46 -6.56 -5.95
C SER A 53 -26.89 -6.35 -5.45
N ALA A 54 -27.78 -7.24 -5.88
CA ALA A 54 -29.21 -7.21 -5.49
C ALA A 54 -29.93 -5.90 -5.85
N ILE A 55 -29.56 -5.27 -6.96
CA ILE A 55 -30.23 -4.07 -7.48
C ILE A 55 -31.51 -4.52 -8.15
N ASP A 56 -32.67 -4.23 -7.53
CA ASP A 56 -34.01 -4.53 -8.07
C ASP A 56 -34.59 -3.28 -8.71
N LEU A 57 -34.62 -3.24 -10.04
CA LEU A 57 -35.23 -2.17 -10.81
C LEU A 57 -36.63 -2.58 -11.24
N GLY A 58 -37.61 -1.90 -10.66
CA GLY A 58 -39.01 -2.00 -11.13
C GLY A 58 -39.19 -1.46 -12.56
N ALA A 59 -40.24 -1.88 -13.25
CA ALA A 59 -40.56 -1.41 -14.60
C ALA A 59 -40.68 0.11 -14.63
N GLY A 60 -39.93 0.77 -15.54
CA GLY A 60 -39.94 2.22 -15.69
C GLY A 60 -39.24 2.99 -14.59
N THR A 61 -38.41 2.33 -13.82
CA THR A 61 -37.60 2.95 -12.74
C THR A 61 -36.13 3.01 -13.14
N ASP A 62 -35.53 4.18 -13.02
CA ASP A 62 -34.10 4.38 -13.27
C ASP A 62 -33.27 4.16 -12.00
N GLY A 63 -32.15 3.51 -12.16
CA GLY A 63 -31.10 3.40 -11.14
C GLY A 63 -29.94 4.37 -11.45
N THR A 64 -29.52 5.17 -10.47
CA THR A 64 -28.50 6.19 -10.63
C THR A 64 -27.51 6.21 -9.45
N LEU A 65 -26.36 6.86 -9.63
CA LEU A 65 -25.37 7.08 -8.58
C LEU A 65 -24.79 5.81 -7.93
N PHE A 66 -24.72 4.72 -8.69
CA PHE A 66 -23.99 3.53 -8.28
C PHE A 66 -22.50 3.76 -8.57
N ASN A 67 -21.79 4.35 -7.62
CA ASN A 67 -20.41 4.79 -7.82
C ASN A 67 -19.44 3.86 -7.10
N PHE A 68 -18.30 3.63 -7.73
CA PHE A 68 -17.13 3.01 -7.14
C PHE A 68 -16.06 4.09 -6.94
N GLY A 69 -15.36 4.05 -5.83
CA GLY A 69 -14.30 5.01 -5.51
C GLY A 69 -12.97 4.30 -5.32
N GLU A 70 -11.92 4.89 -5.89
CA GLU A 70 -10.58 4.33 -5.90
C GLU A 70 -9.60 5.20 -5.11
N ASP A 71 -8.72 4.57 -4.34
CA ASP A 71 -7.59 5.25 -3.72
C ASP A 71 -6.36 5.18 -4.64
N ALA A 72 -5.71 6.31 -4.83
CA ALA A 72 -4.40 6.32 -5.49
C ALA A 72 -3.38 5.56 -4.63
N VAL A 73 -2.56 4.74 -5.27
CA VAL A 73 -1.49 4.00 -4.61
C VAL A 73 -0.13 4.41 -5.11
N SER A 74 0.86 4.21 -4.27
CA SER A 74 2.26 4.56 -4.52
C SER A 74 3.17 3.49 -3.92
N GLY A 75 4.44 3.78 -3.71
CA GLY A 75 5.41 2.85 -3.16
C GLY A 75 6.46 3.51 -2.28
N ILE A 76 7.11 2.68 -1.49
CA ILE A 76 8.29 3.04 -0.70
C ILE A 76 9.39 2.05 -1.07
N SER A 77 10.56 2.55 -1.43
CA SER A 77 11.74 1.73 -1.75
C SER A 77 12.99 2.32 -1.12
N GLY A 78 14.01 1.49 -0.98
CA GLY A 78 15.30 1.92 -0.45
C GLY A 78 16.32 0.79 -0.52
N ARG A 79 17.45 1.00 0.16
CA ARG A 79 18.56 0.06 0.23
C ARG A 79 19.10 -0.07 1.64
N VAL A 80 19.66 -1.24 1.92
CA VAL A 80 20.55 -1.45 3.07
C VAL A 80 21.94 -1.73 2.53
N TYR A 81 22.91 -0.97 2.94
CA TYR A 81 24.28 -1.01 2.42
C TYR A 81 25.31 -0.72 3.51
N VAL A 82 26.58 -0.98 3.20
CA VAL A 82 27.70 -0.61 4.07
C VAL A 82 28.25 0.74 3.61
N ASP A 83 27.91 1.79 4.33
CA ASP A 83 28.46 3.14 4.13
C ASP A 83 29.95 3.13 4.51
N ARG A 84 30.83 2.98 3.52
CA ARG A 84 32.28 2.84 3.72
C ARG A 84 32.98 4.18 3.80
N ASN A 85 32.46 5.17 3.13
CA ASN A 85 33.04 6.51 3.10
C ASN A 85 32.45 7.43 4.18
N GLY A 86 31.35 7.01 4.85
CA GLY A 86 30.72 7.71 5.96
C GLY A 86 29.99 8.98 5.53
N ASN A 87 29.52 9.06 4.26
CA ASN A 87 28.83 10.25 3.75
C ASN A 87 27.29 10.16 3.86
N GLY A 88 26.73 8.95 4.11
CA GLY A 88 25.30 8.70 4.22
C GLY A 88 24.61 8.47 2.88
N ASP A 89 25.29 8.56 1.75
CA ASP A 89 24.75 8.35 0.42
C ASP A 89 25.22 7.01 -0.14
N PHE A 90 24.35 6.25 -0.80
CA PHE A 90 24.73 5.04 -1.51
C PHE A 90 25.39 5.39 -2.84
N ASP A 91 26.72 5.35 -2.90
CA ASP A 91 27.51 5.76 -4.06
C ASP A 91 28.69 4.83 -4.38
N ALA A 92 29.54 5.25 -5.33
CA ALA A 92 30.71 4.49 -5.71
C ALA A 92 31.76 4.37 -4.60
N GLY A 93 31.73 5.24 -3.58
CA GLY A 93 32.58 5.18 -2.39
C GLY A 93 32.29 3.98 -1.50
N ASP A 94 31.09 3.43 -1.58
CA ASP A 94 30.62 2.26 -0.84
C ASP A 94 31.00 0.95 -1.54
N ALA A 95 31.47 1.04 -2.78
CA ALA A 95 31.87 -0.12 -3.56
C ALA A 95 32.92 -0.94 -2.80
N GLY A 96 32.59 -2.19 -2.55
CA GLY A 96 33.43 -3.13 -1.84
C GLY A 96 32.73 -4.45 -1.64
N THR A 97 33.49 -5.52 -1.48
CA THR A 97 32.89 -6.86 -1.37
C THR A 97 32.21 -7.01 -0.01
N VAL A 98 30.88 -7.10 -0.03
CA VAL A 98 30.04 -7.50 1.09
C VAL A 98 29.32 -8.79 0.67
N ASN A 99 29.45 -9.84 1.48
CA ASN A 99 28.85 -11.15 1.17
C ASN A 99 29.15 -11.63 -0.28
N SER A 100 30.37 -11.42 -0.74
CA SER A 100 30.84 -11.72 -2.10
C SER A 100 30.25 -10.84 -3.21
N ARG A 101 29.66 -9.67 -2.87
CA ARG A 101 29.13 -8.71 -3.84
C ARG A 101 29.91 -7.40 -3.84
N PRO A 102 30.16 -6.82 -5.02
CA PRO A 102 31.06 -5.68 -5.17
C PRO A 102 30.40 -4.30 -4.94
N ASN A 103 29.07 -4.25 -4.71
CA ASN A 103 28.32 -3.00 -4.69
C ASN A 103 28.01 -2.43 -3.29
N GLY A 104 28.47 -3.07 -2.22
CA GLY A 104 28.21 -2.61 -0.85
C GLY A 104 26.86 -3.00 -0.28
N GLY A 105 25.90 -3.45 -1.10
CA GLY A 105 24.54 -3.81 -0.65
C GLY A 105 24.51 -5.03 0.27
N LEU A 106 23.66 -4.99 1.28
CA LEU A 106 23.44 -6.07 2.24
C LEU A 106 22.18 -6.88 1.89
N GLN A 107 22.37 -8.11 1.42
CA GLN A 107 21.31 -9.05 1.11
C GLN A 107 20.74 -9.70 2.38
N GLY A 108 19.41 -9.94 2.38
CA GLY A 108 18.74 -10.74 3.40
C GLY A 108 18.46 -9.98 4.70
N VAL A 109 18.59 -8.66 4.68
CA VAL A 109 18.20 -7.82 5.82
C VAL A 109 16.68 -7.74 5.89
N THR A 110 16.13 -7.98 7.07
CA THR A 110 14.68 -7.94 7.27
C THR A 110 14.20 -6.50 7.38
N ILE A 111 13.25 -6.14 6.52
CA ILE A 111 12.58 -4.84 6.49
C ILE A 111 11.09 -5.05 6.80
N THR A 112 10.58 -4.28 7.72
CA THR A 112 9.16 -4.32 8.14
C THR A 112 8.50 -3.00 7.81
N LEU A 113 7.38 -3.03 7.10
CA LEU A 113 6.51 -1.90 6.87
C LEU A 113 5.30 -2.00 7.79
N THR A 114 5.01 -0.93 8.51
CA THR A 114 3.80 -0.76 9.33
C THR A 114 3.01 0.43 8.81
N GLY A 115 1.73 0.28 8.55
CA GLY A 115 0.80 1.38 8.28
C GLY A 115 0.13 1.85 9.55
N ALA A 116 -0.26 3.12 9.62
CA ALA A 116 -0.90 3.74 10.78
C ALA A 116 -2.44 3.73 10.70
N GLY A 117 -3.02 2.87 9.87
CA GLY A 117 -4.47 2.78 9.74
C GLY A 117 -5.16 4.07 9.29
N ALA A 118 -6.46 4.13 9.45
CA ALA A 118 -7.28 5.28 9.03
C ALA A 118 -7.15 6.50 9.95
N ASP A 119 -6.81 6.26 11.23
CA ASP A 119 -6.62 7.34 12.21
C ASP A 119 -5.24 8.01 12.13
N GLY A 120 -4.30 7.43 11.35
CA GLY A 120 -2.94 7.92 11.15
C GLY A 120 -2.02 7.75 12.36
N ILE A 121 -2.40 6.92 13.35
CA ILE A 121 -1.67 6.70 14.60
C ILE A 121 -1.21 5.25 14.68
N PHE A 122 0.10 5.03 14.79
CA PHE A 122 0.66 3.70 14.93
C PHE A 122 0.32 3.04 16.27
N GLY A 123 0.02 1.75 16.26
CA GLY A 123 -0.24 0.95 17.44
C GLY A 123 -1.70 0.95 17.87
N THR A 124 -2.61 1.34 17.00
CA THR A 124 -4.05 1.32 17.23
C THR A 124 -4.73 0.09 16.64
N GLY A 125 -6.02 -0.08 16.90
CA GLY A 125 -6.75 -1.30 16.50
C GLY A 125 -7.13 -1.37 15.02
N ASP A 126 -6.96 -0.29 14.27
CA ASP A 126 -7.23 -0.20 12.83
C ASP A 126 -5.97 -0.31 11.97
N ASP A 127 -4.79 -0.48 12.60
CA ASP A 127 -3.54 -0.70 11.88
C ASP A 127 -3.60 -1.98 11.05
N PRO A 128 -3.21 -1.94 9.78
CA PRO A 128 -3.06 -3.15 8.98
C PRO A 128 -1.93 -4.02 9.52
N ALA A 129 -2.01 -5.33 9.26
CA ALA A 129 -0.92 -6.23 9.61
C ALA A 129 0.39 -5.78 8.94
N PRO A 130 1.52 -5.78 9.66
CA PRO A 130 2.81 -5.40 9.09
C PRO A 130 3.20 -6.29 7.91
N VAL A 131 3.81 -5.69 6.89
CA VAL A 131 4.39 -6.39 5.75
C VAL A 131 5.88 -6.54 5.97
N VAL A 132 6.38 -7.78 5.88
CA VAL A 132 7.79 -8.11 6.10
C VAL A 132 8.41 -8.63 4.82
N LEU A 133 9.57 -8.12 4.44
CA LEU A 133 10.37 -8.61 3.32
C LEU A 133 11.86 -8.63 3.70
N GLN A 134 12.67 -9.19 2.82
CA GLN A 134 14.13 -9.15 2.93
C GLN A 134 14.70 -8.42 1.73
N THR A 135 15.80 -7.71 1.95
CA THR A 135 16.55 -7.06 0.88
C THR A 135 17.07 -8.07 -0.13
N ASP A 136 17.08 -7.67 -1.38
CA ASP A 136 17.59 -8.46 -2.49
C ASP A 136 19.13 -8.52 -2.51
N ALA A 137 19.66 -9.06 -3.60
CA ALA A 137 21.09 -9.25 -3.80
C ALA A 137 21.90 -7.94 -3.80
N ASP A 138 21.29 -6.83 -4.11
CA ASP A 138 21.90 -5.51 -4.18
C ASP A 138 21.53 -4.65 -2.95
N GLY A 139 20.97 -5.28 -1.93
CA GLY A 139 20.51 -4.61 -0.72
C GLY A 139 19.19 -3.86 -0.88
N ALA A 140 18.56 -3.92 -2.04
CA ALA A 140 17.35 -3.16 -2.32
C ALA A 140 16.09 -3.81 -1.74
N TYR A 141 15.12 -2.97 -1.38
CA TYR A 141 13.77 -3.38 -1.01
C TYR A 141 12.72 -2.47 -1.66
N GLN A 142 11.50 -2.98 -1.83
CA GLN A 142 10.40 -2.19 -2.36
C GLN A 142 9.06 -2.68 -1.83
N PHE A 143 8.25 -1.75 -1.33
CA PHE A 143 6.83 -1.93 -1.03
C PHE A 143 6.02 -1.19 -2.08
N THR A 144 5.00 -1.84 -2.63
CA THR A 144 4.12 -1.29 -3.67
C THR A 144 2.66 -1.39 -3.26
N GLY A 145 1.78 -0.67 -3.94
CA GLY A 145 0.35 -0.72 -3.65
C GLY A 145 -0.03 -0.03 -2.33
N LEU A 146 0.76 0.93 -1.89
CA LEU A 146 0.52 1.68 -0.65
C LEU A 146 -0.41 2.86 -0.91
N VAL A 147 -1.35 3.10 0.00
CA VAL A 147 -2.34 4.18 -0.14
C VAL A 147 -1.68 5.54 0.04
N VAL A 148 -1.89 6.43 -0.92
CA VAL A 148 -1.39 7.80 -0.88
C VAL A 148 -2.06 8.58 0.27
N GLY A 149 -1.27 9.41 0.96
CA GLY A 149 -1.73 10.22 2.09
C GLY A 149 -1.76 9.48 3.44
N GLN A 150 -1.49 8.17 3.46
CA GLN A 150 -1.36 7.40 4.70
C GLN A 150 0.04 7.55 5.32
N ASN A 151 0.12 7.36 6.63
CA ASN A 151 1.39 7.30 7.34
C ASN A 151 1.93 5.88 7.37
N TYR A 152 3.21 5.74 7.06
CA TYR A 152 3.91 4.46 7.07
C TYR A 152 5.20 4.57 7.89
N ARG A 153 5.60 3.43 8.46
CA ARG A 153 6.87 3.26 9.15
C ARG A 153 7.62 2.10 8.54
N VAL A 154 8.84 2.35 8.09
CA VAL A 154 9.80 1.33 7.67
C VAL A 154 10.75 1.07 8.82
N THR A 155 10.92 -0.20 9.20
CA THR A 155 11.83 -0.61 10.26
C THR A 155 12.78 -1.67 9.74
N GLU A 156 14.07 -1.44 9.89
CA GLU A 156 15.11 -2.42 9.65
C GLU A 156 15.36 -3.27 10.90
N THR A 157 15.52 -4.56 10.72
CA THR A 157 16.13 -5.40 11.76
C THR A 157 17.63 -5.37 11.59
N GLN A 158 18.34 -4.75 12.54
CA GLN A 158 19.79 -4.58 12.48
C GLN A 158 20.51 -5.90 12.17
N PRO A 159 21.25 -5.99 11.06
CA PRO A 159 21.98 -7.21 10.73
C PRO A 159 23.19 -7.40 11.65
N THR A 160 23.44 -8.65 12.04
CA THR A 160 24.52 -9.00 12.96
C THR A 160 25.88 -8.59 12.39
N GLY A 161 26.66 -7.88 13.19
CA GLY A 161 28.02 -7.45 12.83
C GLY A 161 28.10 -6.06 12.17
N TYR A 162 26.96 -5.38 12.04
CA TYR A 162 26.88 -4.01 11.52
C TYR A 162 26.29 -3.07 12.57
N GLY A 163 26.65 -1.80 12.50
CA GLY A 163 26.05 -0.70 13.24
C GLY A 163 25.24 0.20 12.31
N ASN A 164 24.46 1.12 12.87
CA ASN A 164 23.74 2.12 12.07
C ASN A 164 24.75 3.04 11.37
N GLY A 165 24.45 3.36 10.11
CA GLY A 165 25.19 4.35 9.33
C GLY A 165 24.89 5.77 9.75
N THR A 166 25.45 6.72 9.02
CA THR A 166 25.29 8.16 9.27
C THR A 166 23.94 8.71 8.85
N GLU A 167 23.33 8.14 7.83
CA GLU A 167 22.07 8.61 7.25
C GLU A 167 20.90 8.45 8.21
N HIS A 168 20.79 7.29 8.85
CA HIS A 168 19.74 7.02 9.84
C HIS A 168 20.37 6.54 11.16
N ALA A 169 20.37 7.44 12.14
CA ALA A 169 20.86 7.11 13.49
C ALA A 169 19.97 6.06 14.20
N THR A 170 18.82 5.75 13.62
CA THR A 170 17.87 4.73 14.11
C THR A 170 17.48 3.81 12.96
N ASN A 171 17.07 2.57 13.28
CA ASN A 171 16.58 1.62 12.28
C ASN A 171 15.13 1.89 11.87
N VAL A 172 14.65 3.12 11.97
CA VAL A 172 13.25 3.49 11.74
C VAL A 172 13.17 4.73 10.87
N ILE A 173 12.38 4.64 9.81
CA ILE A 173 12.06 5.75 8.91
C ILE A 173 10.55 5.94 8.90
N ASP A 174 10.06 7.13 9.28
CA ASP A 174 8.66 7.49 9.23
C ASP A 174 8.36 8.29 7.96
N VAL A 175 7.42 7.80 7.16
CA VAL A 175 6.89 8.46 5.97
C VAL A 175 5.50 8.99 6.31
N ASN A 176 5.39 10.29 6.50
CA ASN A 176 4.13 10.94 6.82
C ASN A 176 3.42 11.39 5.53
N ALA A 177 2.14 11.03 5.40
CA ALA A 177 1.31 11.35 4.24
C ALA A 177 2.01 10.94 2.92
N LEU A 178 2.17 9.65 2.69
CA LEU A 178 2.87 9.10 1.51
C LEU A 178 2.49 9.84 0.22
N PRO A 179 3.46 10.44 -0.49
CA PRO A 179 3.18 11.18 -1.71
C PRO A 179 2.84 10.25 -2.89
N SER A 180 2.12 10.78 -3.89
CA SER A 180 1.74 10.03 -5.09
C SER A 180 2.94 9.58 -5.94
N ALA A 181 4.05 10.32 -5.86
CA ALA A 181 5.30 9.96 -6.53
C ALA A 181 6.06 8.80 -5.86
N GLY A 182 5.63 8.41 -4.65
CA GLY A 182 6.36 7.46 -3.81
C GLY A 182 7.53 8.09 -3.07
N VAL A 183 8.23 7.26 -2.32
CA VAL A 183 9.47 7.60 -1.62
C VAL A 183 10.53 6.57 -2.00
N SER A 184 11.68 7.03 -2.42
CA SER A 184 12.86 6.21 -2.70
C SER A 184 14.09 6.88 -2.13
N ASP A 185 14.97 6.08 -1.67
CA ASP A 185 16.31 6.42 -1.23
C ASP A 185 17.28 6.32 -2.40
#